data_678685c392c723ebf0147701b3afc716
#
_entry.id   678685c392c723ebf0147701b3afc716
#
_cell.length_a   1.000
_cell.length_b   1.000
_cell.length_c   1.000
_cell.angle_alpha   90.00
_cell.angle_beta   90.00
_cell.angle_gamma   90.00
#
_symmetry.space_group_name_H-M   'P 1'
#
loop_
_entity.id
_entity.type
_entity.pdbx_description
1 polymer ?
#
loop_
_entity_poly.entity_id
_entity_poly.type
_entity_poly.pdbx_seq_one_letter_code
_entity_poly.pdbx_strand_id
1 'polypeptide(L)' 'KLPNDYDSMKFVDGPCVDYSVLAVPGSMFAPELSSWLRIAWSIEPKLFSEAILNLEKALISIQ' A
#
# COMPACT_ATOMS: atom_id res chain seq x y z
N LYS A 1 -5.91 -5.01 4.48
CA LYS A 1 -5.33 -4.66 5.78
C LYS A 1 -3.85 -5.07 5.81
N LEU A 2 -3.00 -4.20 6.32
CA LEU A 2 -1.58 -4.49 6.45
C LEU A 2 -1.30 -5.51 7.55
N PRO A 3 -0.26 -6.35 7.39
CA PRO A 3 0.06 -7.36 8.40
C PRO A 3 0.55 -6.74 9.71
N ASN A 4 0.31 -7.43 10.82
CA ASN A 4 0.76 -7.04 12.16
C ASN A 4 0.32 -5.64 12.59
N ASP A 5 -0.85 -5.18 12.08
CA ASP A 5 -1.40 -3.85 12.35
C ASP A 5 -0.43 -2.71 12.05
N TYR A 6 0.40 -2.91 11.01
CA TYR A 6 1.35 -1.90 10.57
C TYR A 6 0.62 -0.59 10.22
N ASP A 7 1.20 0.54 10.63
CA ASP A 7 0.62 1.85 10.37
C ASP A 7 0.66 2.16 8.86
N SER A 8 -0.52 2.38 8.27
CA SER A 8 -0.63 2.63 6.83
C SER A 8 0.07 3.92 6.40
N MET A 9 0.11 4.94 7.27
CA MET A 9 0.82 6.18 6.95
C MET A 9 2.32 5.93 6.81
N LYS A 10 2.91 5.15 7.71
CA LYS A 10 4.33 4.76 7.61
C LYS A 10 4.58 3.91 6.38
N PHE A 11 3.63 3.03 6.04
CA PHE A 11 3.76 2.18 4.86
C PHE A 11 3.79 3.02 3.58
N VAL A 12 2.92 4.02 3.47
CA VAL A 12 2.86 4.90 2.31
C VAL A 12 4.10 5.78 2.21
N ASP A 13 4.61 6.29 3.33
CA ASP A 13 5.78 7.17 3.34
C ASP A 13 7.12 6.45 3.17
N GLY A 14 7.16 5.15 3.39
CA GLY A 14 8.37 4.35 3.29
C GLY A 14 8.30 3.30 2.18
N PRO A 15 7.81 2.08 2.48
CA PRO A 15 7.80 0.99 1.48
C PRO A 15 7.13 1.34 0.16
N CYS A 16 6.03 2.09 0.17
CA CYS A 16 5.35 2.47 -1.07
C CYS A 16 6.22 3.39 -1.94
N VAL A 17 6.95 4.30 -1.31
CA VAL A 17 7.88 5.17 -2.04
C VAL A 17 9.02 4.36 -2.61
N ASP A 18 9.59 3.46 -1.81
CA ASP A 18 10.74 2.63 -2.21
C ASP A 18 10.41 1.72 -3.39
N TYR A 19 9.19 1.20 -3.46
CA TYR A 19 8.76 0.26 -4.50
C TYR A 19 7.77 0.85 -5.50
N SER A 20 7.61 2.18 -5.51
CA SER A 20 6.78 2.91 -6.48
C SER A 20 5.31 2.46 -6.46
N VAL A 21 4.75 2.28 -5.27
CA VAL A 21 3.34 1.91 -5.10
C VAL A 21 2.52 3.15 -4.79
N LEU A 22 1.43 3.37 -5.54
CA LEU A 22 0.52 4.48 -5.32
C LEU A 22 -0.68 4.01 -4.49
N ALA A 23 -0.74 4.45 -3.24
CA ALA A 23 -1.80 4.05 -2.31
C ALA A 23 -2.13 5.19 -1.35
N VAL A 24 -3.34 5.16 -0.79
CA VAL A 24 -3.79 6.15 0.19
C VAL A 24 -3.96 5.45 1.54
N PRO A 25 -3.36 5.99 2.63
CA PRO A 25 -3.53 5.37 3.94
C PRO A 25 -4.97 5.44 4.41
N GLY A 26 -5.46 4.34 5.00
CA GLY A 26 -6.82 4.26 5.50
C GLY A 26 -7.10 5.25 6.62
N SER A 27 -6.09 5.65 7.38
CA SER A 27 -6.21 6.64 8.45
C SER A 27 -6.70 8.00 7.97
N MET A 28 -6.55 8.30 6.67
CA MET A 28 -7.09 9.54 6.08
C MET A 28 -8.60 9.51 5.94
N PHE A 29 -9.22 8.33 6.04
CA PHE A 29 -10.67 8.17 5.97
C PHE A 29 -11.30 8.03 7.35
N ALA A 30 -10.65 7.26 8.23
CA ALA A 30 -11.13 7.05 9.59
C ALA A 30 -9.97 6.53 10.46
N PRO A 31 -9.89 6.94 11.76
CA PRO A 31 -8.81 6.47 12.64
C PRO A 31 -8.75 4.96 12.81
N GLU A 32 -9.89 4.28 12.80
CA GLU A 32 -9.95 2.82 12.93
C GLU A 32 -9.39 2.08 11.71
N LEU A 33 -9.11 2.79 10.62
CA LEU A 33 -8.52 2.22 9.41
C LEU A 33 -7.01 2.46 9.33
N SER A 34 -6.35 2.68 10.46
CA SER A 34 -4.91 3.02 10.49
C SER A 34 -4.00 1.94 9.90
N SER A 35 -4.46 0.68 9.83
CA SER A 35 -3.70 -0.42 9.22
C SER A 35 -4.24 -0.82 7.85
N TRP A 36 -5.07 0.03 7.24
CA TRP A 36 -5.69 -0.26 5.95
C TRP A 36 -5.13 0.66 4.87
N LEU A 37 -5.15 0.16 3.64
CA LEU A 37 -4.76 0.93 2.45
C LEU A 37 -5.91 0.96 1.47
N ARG A 38 -6.05 2.09 0.76
CA ARG A 38 -6.91 2.19 -0.41
C ARG A 38 -6.03 2.25 -1.65
N ILE A 39 -6.31 1.39 -2.61
CA ILE A 39 -5.56 1.31 -3.85
C ILE A 39 -6.51 1.53 -5.03
N ALA A 40 -6.13 2.41 -5.97
CA ALA A 40 -6.90 2.65 -7.19
C ALA A 40 -6.43 1.69 -8.28
N TRP A 41 -7.38 0.95 -8.87
CA TRP A 41 -7.09 -0.09 -9.85
C TRP A 41 -7.55 0.28 -11.26
N SER A 42 -7.54 1.55 -11.64
CA SER A 42 -8.03 2.01 -12.95
C SER A 42 -6.89 2.12 -13.97
N ILE A 43 -6.15 1.03 -14.21
CA ILE A 43 -4.97 1.03 -15.08
C ILE A 43 -5.00 -0.13 -16.06
N GLU A 44 -4.16 -0.03 -17.10
CA GLU A 44 -3.99 -1.08 -18.09
C GLU A 44 -3.53 -2.39 -17.43
N PRO A 45 -3.93 -3.58 -17.98
CA PRO A 45 -3.56 -4.86 -17.38
C PRO A 45 -2.06 -5.03 -17.15
N LYS A 46 -1.23 -4.53 -18.06
CA LYS A 46 0.22 -4.63 -17.92
C LYS A 46 0.73 -3.82 -16.71
N LEU A 47 0.26 -2.59 -16.57
CA LEU A 47 0.62 -1.74 -15.46
C LEU A 47 0.04 -2.26 -14.14
N PHE A 48 -1.14 -2.85 -14.21
CA PHE A 48 -1.77 -3.50 -13.05
C PHE A 48 -0.89 -4.63 -12.52
N SER A 49 -0.36 -5.48 -13.40
CA SER A 49 0.53 -6.58 -13.00
C SER A 49 1.79 -6.06 -12.34
N GLU A 50 2.40 -5.01 -12.87
CA GLU A 50 3.59 -4.40 -12.27
C GLU A 50 3.27 -3.79 -10.92
N ALA A 51 2.10 -3.14 -10.78
CA ALA A 51 1.68 -2.56 -9.51
C ALA A 51 1.49 -3.63 -8.43
N ILE A 52 0.90 -4.76 -8.79
CA ILE A 52 0.72 -5.89 -7.87
C ILE A 52 2.09 -6.43 -7.40
N LEU A 53 3.04 -6.60 -8.32
CA LEU A 53 4.37 -7.08 -7.97
C LEU A 53 5.10 -6.10 -7.05
N ASN A 54 4.99 -4.81 -7.32
CA ASN A 54 5.61 -3.78 -6.49
C ASN A 54 4.97 -3.73 -5.10
N LEU A 55 3.65 -3.86 -5.02
CA LEU A 55 2.94 -3.92 -3.74
C LEU A 55 3.37 -5.14 -2.94
N GLU A 56 3.53 -6.28 -3.60
CA GLU A 56 4.00 -7.51 -2.95
C GLU A 56 5.39 -7.31 -2.33
N LYS A 57 6.31 -6.69 -3.08
CA LYS A 57 7.65 -6.38 -2.57
C LYS A 57 7.59 -5.44 -1.36
N ALA A 58 6.73 -4.43 -1.41
CA ALA A 58 6.57 -3.49 -0.30
C ALA A 58 6.03 -4.21 0.94
N LEU A 59 5.06 -5.12 0.77
CA LEU A 59 4.51 -5.89 1.88
C LEU A 59 5.55 -6.82 2.50
N ILE A 60 6.38 -7.46 1.68
CA ILE A 60 7.43 -8.34 2.16
C ILE A 60 8.46 -7.55 2.98
N SER A 61 8.73 -6.31 2.61
CA SER A 61 9.73 -5.48 3.29
C SER A 61 9.38 -5.16 4.74
N ILE A 62 8.10 -5.26 5.12
CA ILE A 62 7.65 -4.96 6.49
C ILE A 62 7.33 -6.20 7.32
N GLN A 63 7.60 -7.37 6.79
CA GLN A 63 7.39 -8.63 7.52
C GLN A 63 8.58 -9.00 8.39
#